data_fcee249179a28a556ee2b493cf2e2c06
#
_entry.id   fcee249179a28a556ee2b493cf2e2c06
#
_cell.length_a   1.000
_cell.length_b   1.000
_cell.length_c   1.000
_cell.angle_alpha   90.00
_cell.angle_beta   90.00
_cell.angle_gamma   90.00
#
_symmetry.space_group_name_H-M   'P 1'
#
loop_
_entity.id
_entity.type
_entity.pdbx_description
1 polymer ?
#
loop_
_entity_poly.entity_id
_entity_poly.type
_entity_poly.pdbx_seq_one_letter_code
_entity_poly.pdbx_strand_id
1 'polypeptide(L)'
;MSHAFDTMNNIVTQFFDNLPKSYVAYCDYIASTISKELKANDHERLLASVGRPQLDLSPEGSFRSTKKTIEVEDRFGKKYRITVEEA
;
A
#
# COMPACT_ATOMS: atom_id res chain seq x y z
N MET A 1 10.67 -25.27 -5.99
CA MET A 1 10.42 -24.24 -5.01
C MET A 1 10.76 -24.78 -3.63
N SER A 2 11.39 -24.02 -2.84
CA SER A 2 11.90 -24.50 -1.59
C SER A 2 10.83 -24.62 -0.50
N HIS A 3 10.94 -25.66 0.31
CA HIS A 3 10.07 -25.80 1.48
C HIS A 3 10.35 -24.72 2.53
N ALA A 4 11.56 -24.19 2.55
CA ALA A 4 11.92 -23.13 3.48
C ALA A 4 11.08 -21.88 3.27
N PHE A 5 10.82 -21.54 2.02
CA PHE A 5 9.99 -20.38 1.69
C PHE A 5 8.55 -20.58 2.20
N ASP A 6 8.00 -21.77 1.97
CA ASP A 6 6.64 -22.08 2.42
C ASP A 6 6.54 -22.05 3.95
N THR A 7 7.58 -22.54 4.63
CA THR A 7 7.64 -22.52 6.09
C THR A 7 7.65 -21.10 6.62
N MET A 8 8.41 -20.21 5.97
CA MET A 8 8.46 -18.81 6.38
C MET A 8 7.10 -18.13 6.22
N ASN A 9 6.38 -18.40 5.13
CA ASN A 9 5.05 -17.85 4.92
C ASN A 9 4.08 -18.32 5.99
N ASN A 10 4.15 -19.59 6.37
CA ASN A 10 3.29 -20.13 7.41
C ASN A 10 3.55 -19.47 8.75
N ILE A 11 4.82 -19.23 9.08
CA ILE A 11 5.19 -18.57 10.34
C ILE A 11 4.63 -17.15 10.37
N VAL A 12 4.77 -16.40 9.28
CA VAL A 12 4.26 -15.04 9.18
C VAL A 12 2.75 -15.03 9.34
N THR A 13 2.05 -15.95 8.67
CA THR A 13 0.60 -16.06 8.77
C THR A 13 0.16 -16.33 10.21
N GLN A 14 0.83 -17.26 10.88
CA GLN A 14 0.51 -17.58 12.27
C GLN A 14 0.73 -16.39 13.19
N PHE A 15 1.78 -15.62 12.95
CA PHE A 15 2.05 -14.43 13.74
C PHE A 15 0.90 -13.43 13.63
N PHE A 16 0.45 -13.14 12.41
CA PHE A 16 -0.63 -12.19 12.21
C PHE A 16 -1.96 -12.69 12.74
N ASP A 17 -2.20 -14.01 12.68
CA ASP A 17 -3.45 -14.59 13.18
C ASP A 17 -3.60 -14.41 14.70
N ASN A 18 -2.50 -14.23 15.40
CA ASN A 18 -2.53 -14.03 16.84
C ASN A 18 -2.71 -12.58 17.25
N LEU A 19 -2.74 -11.65 16.30
CA LEU A 19 -2.94 -10.23 16.57
C LEU A 19 -4.42 -9.87 16.46
N PRO A 20 -4.88 -8.86 17.23
CA PRO A 20 -6.23 -8.33 17.02
C PRO A 20 -6.41 -7.85 15.59
N LYS A 21 -7.60 -8.00 15.04
CA LYS A 21 -7.87 -7.62 13.65
C LYS A 21 -7.53 -6.17 13.38
N SER A 22 -7.64 -5.29 14.37
CA SER A 22 -7.33 -3.88 14.21
C SER A 22 -5.86 -3.63 13.88
N TYR A 23 -4.99 -4.59 14.16
CA TYR A 23 -3.57 -4.48 13.84
C TYR A 23 -3.19 -5.18 12.55
N VAL A 24 -4.12 -5.90 11.93
CA VAL A 24 -3.84 -6.71 10.75
C VAL A 24 -4.57 -6.09 9.57
N ALA A 25 -4.12 -4.90 9.19
CA ALA A 25 -4.64 -4.22 8.01
C ALA A 25 -3.58 -4.28 6.92
N TYR A 26 -4.00 -4.64 5.72
CA TYR A 26 -3.09 -4.77 4.60
C TYR A 26 -3.16 -3.57 3.66
N CYS A 27 -3.63 -2.43 4.17
CA CYS A 27 -3.72 -1.21 3.35
C CYS A 27 -2.37 -0.81 2.80
N ASP A 28 -1.31 -0.93 3.59
CA ASP A 28 0.03 -0.60 3.12
C ASP A 28 0.49 -1.56 2.02
N TYR A 29 0.25 -2.84 2.20
CA TYR A 29 0.61 -3.84 1.20
C TYR A 29 -0.13 -3.60 -0.11
N ILE A 30 -1.45 -3.37 -0.02
CA ILE A 30 -2.28 -3.13 -1.20
C ILE A 30 -1.85 -1.83 -1.89
N ALA A 31 -1.66 -0.77 -1.12
CA ALA A 31 -1.26 0.52 -1.67
C ALA A 31 0.12 0.44 -2.31
N SER A 32 1.07 -0.25 -1.68
CA SER A 32 2.40 -0.43 -2.23
C SER A 32 2.36 -1.21 -3.54
N THR A 33 1.54 -2.23 -3.60
CA THR A 33 1.38 -3.03 -4.82
C THR A 33 0.80 -2.18 -5.94
N ILE A 34 -0.24 -1.39 -5.65
CA ILE A 34 -0.83 -0.48 -6.62
C ILE A 34 0.21 0.50 -7.16
N SER A 35 0.98 1.11 -6.26
CA SER A 35 2.01 2.08 -6.65
C SER A 35 3.05 1.44 -7.57
N LYS A 36 3.53 0.26 -7.20
CA LYS A 36 4.54 -0.46 -7.99
C LYS A 36 4.01 -0.87 -9.36
N GLU A 37 2.77 -1.36 -9.40
CA GLU A 37 2.17 -1.82 -10.65
C GLU A 37 1.90 -0.65 -11.60
N LEU A 38 1.47 0.49 -11.07
CA LEU A 38 1.29 1.67 -11.89
C LEU A 38 2.60 2.09 -12.54
N LYS A 39 3.70 2.07 -11.79
CA LYS A 39 5.01 2.42 -12.32
C LYS A 39 5.49 1.39 -13.34
N ALA A 40 5.29 0.12 -13.04
CA ALA A 40 5.81 -0.96 -13.88
C ALA A 40 5.04 -1.11 -15.19
N ASN A 41 3.74 -0.82 -15.19
CA ASN A 41 2.88 -1.08 -16.34
C ASN A 41 2.51 0.16 -17.14
N ASP A 42 3.09 1.29 -16.81
CA ASP A 42 2.86 2.54 -17.56
C ASP A 42 3.76 2.59 -18.80
N HIS A 43 3.53 1.67 -19.73
CA HIS A 43 4.37 1.53 -20.93
C HIS A 43 4.28 2.73 -21.85
N GLU A 44 3.15 3.41 -21.87
CA GLU A 44 2.93 4.59 -22.71
C GLU A 44 3.39 5.87 -22.03
N ARG A 45 3.88 5.78 -20.83
CA ARG A 45 4.37 6.91 -20.03
C ARG A 45 3.33 8.00 -19.91
N LEU A 46 2.13 7.59 -19.55
CA LEU A 46 1.01 8.51 -19.35
C LEU A 46 1.08 9.21 -17.99
N LEU A 47 1.83 8.65 -17.05
CA LEU A 47 1.96 9.19 -15.70
C LEU A 47 3.31 9.86 -15.51
N ALA A 48 3.30 11.09 -15.03
CA ALA A 48 4.52 11.81 -14.73
C ALA A 48 5.13 11.33 -13.40
N SER A 49 4.30 11.01 -12.43
CA SER A 49 4.78 10.52 -11.14
C SER A 49 3.74 9.67 -10.46
N VAL A 50 4.21 8.69 -9.69
CA VAL A 50 3.38 7.87 -8.82
C VAL A 50 4.04 7.91 -7.45
N GLY A 51 3.35 8.47 -6.46
CA GLY A 51 3.90 8.64 -5.14
C GLY A 51 3.93 7.36 -4.33
N ARG A 52 4.53 7.44 -3.15
CA ARG A 52 4.52 6.36 -2.18
C ARG A 52 3.23 6.41 -1.39
N PRO A 53 2.79 5.26 -0.85
CA PRO A 53 1.66 5.27 0.07
C PRO A 53 1.95 6.19 1.28
N GLN A 54 0.99 7.05 1.60
CA GLN A 54 1.12 7.99 2.69
C GLN A 54 0.21 7.59 3.84
N LEU A 55 0.69 7.76 5.06
CA LEU A 55 -0.04 7.45 6.27
C LEU A 55 -1.15 8.47 6.50
N ASP A 56 -2.21 8.01 7.18
CA ASP A 56 -3.29 8.90 7.64
C ASP A 56 -2.90 9.40 9.02
N LEU A 57 -2.38 10.63 9.08
CA LEU A 57 -1.91 11.23 10.31
C LEU A 57 -2.74 12.45 10.66
N SER A 58 -2.86 12.70 11.98
CA SER A 58 -3.46 13.94 12.48
C SER A 58 -2.48 15.09 12.25
N PRO A 59 -2.94 16.36 12.41
CA PRO A 59 -2.03 17.50 12.29
C PRO A 59 -0.84 17.42 13.26
N GLU A 60 -1.01 16.75 14.41
CA GLU A 60 0.05 16.58 15.39
C GLU A 60 0.98 15.42 15.05
N GLY A 61 0.72 14.69 13.96
CA GLY A 61 1.54 13.56 13.56
C GLY A 61 1.14 12.24 14.18
N SER A 62 -0.01 12.19 14.87
CA SER A 62 -0.50 10.95 15.45
C SER A 62 -1.21 10.09 14.41
N PHE A 63 -1.08 8.78 14.57
CA PHE A 63 -1.70 7.81 13.67
C PHE A 63 -3.22 7.85 13.85
N ARG A 64 -3.96 8.06 12.76
CA ARG A 64 -5.42 8.15 12.80
C ARG A 64 -6.10 6.85 12.39
N SER A 65 -5.61 6.25 11.31
CA SER A 65 -6.20 5.02 10.80
C SER A 65 -5.17 4.29 9.95
N THR A 66 -5.54 3.08 9.51
CA THR A 66 -4.69 2.28 8.63
C THR A 66 -4.78 2.72 7.17
N LYS A 67 -5.63 3.69 6.86
CA LYS A 67 -5.80 4.18 5.50
C LYS A 67 -4.50 4.67 4.90
N LYS A 68 -4.31 4.39 3.62
CA LYS A 68 -3.16 4.87 2.85
C LYS A 68 -3.64 5.62 1.62
N THR A 69 -2.92 6.66 1.25
CA THR A 69 -3.23 7.41 0.04
C THR A 69 -2.00 7.46 -0.87
N ILE A 70 -2.24 7.44 -2.17
CA ILE A 70 -1.21 7.55 -3.18
C ILE A 70 -1.55 8.74 -4.07
N GLU A 71 -0.62 9.65 -4.22
CA GLU A 71 -0.77 10.78 -5.13
C GLU A 71 -0.17 10.41 -6.48
N VAL A 72 -0.92 10.64 -7.55
CA VAL A 72 -0.49 10.34 -8.91
C VAL A 72 -0.67 11.58 -9.76
N GLU A 73 0.30 11.88 -10.60
CA GLU A 73 0.21 13.00 -11.52
C GLU A 73 0.41 12.49 -12.94
N ASP A 74 -0.47 12.90 -13.88
CA ASP A 74 -0.33 12.48 -15.25
C ASP A 74 0.60 13.42 -16.02
N ARG A 75 0.88 13.07 -17.28
CA ARG A 75 1.83 13.83 -18.10
C ARG A 75 1.35 15.25 -18.42
N PHE A 76 0.10 15.53 -18.19
CA PHE A 76 -0.48 16.86 -18.43
C PHE A 76 -0.64 17.68 -17.16
N GLY A 77 -0.16 17.16 -16.03
CA GLY A 77 -0.19 17.87 -14.78
C GLY A 77 -1.45 17.67 -13.95
N LYS A 78 -2.37 16.82 -14.39
CA LYS A 78 -3.55 16.49 -13.58
C LYS A 78 -3.16 15.57 -12.46
N LYS A 79 -3.74 15.81 -11.28
CA LYS A 79 -3.42 15.04 -10.08
C LYS A 79 -4.59 14.17 -9.67
N TYR A 80 -4.26 12.99 -9.17
CA TYR A 80 -5.24 11.99 -8.74
C TYR A 80 -4.84 11.50 -7.37
N ARG A 81 -5.82 11.08 -6.58
CA ARG A 81 -5.58 10.47 -5.28
C ARG A 81 -6.24 9.11 -5.26
N ILE A 82 -5.46 8.11 -4.91
CA ILE A 82 -5.96 6.75 -4.71
C ILE A 82 -5.97 6.48 -3.23
N THR A 83 -7.12 6.07 -2.71
CA THR A 83 -7.27 5.78 -1.28
C THR A 83 -7.50 4.29 -1.09
N VAL A 84 -6.74 3.71 -0.16
CA VAL A 84 -6.90 2.31 0.25
C VAL A 84 -7.28 2.33 1.72
N GLU A 85 -8.45 1.80 2.03
CA GLU A 85 -8.95 1.76 3.40
C GLU A 85 -9.79 0.51 3.62
N GLU A 86 -9.95 0.14 4.88
CA GLU A 86 -10.80 -0.99 5.22
C GLU A 86 -12.25 -0.64 4.97
N ALA A 87 -12.96 -1.55 4.38
CA ALA A 87 -14.37 -1.36 4.05
C ALA A 87 -15.29 -1.59 5.26
#